data_22d7492a5e04693cd2b63288a7240db2
#
_entry.id   22d7492a5e04693cd2b63288a7240db2
#
_cell.length_a   1.000
_cell.length_b   1.000
_cell.length_c   1.000
_cell.angle_alpha   90.00
_cell.angle_beta   90.00
_cell.angle_gamma   90.00
#
_symmetry.space_group_name_H-M   'P 1'
#
loop_
_entity.id
_entity.type
_entity.pdbx_description
1 polymer ?
#
loop_
_entity_poly.entity_id
_entity_poly.type
_entity_poly.pdbx_seq_one_letter_code
_entity_poly.pdbx_strand_id
1 'polypeptide(L)'
;RALVKAPKLLLLDEPLGALDKKLREATQFEIMNIQDKLGITFTVVTHDQEEAMTLSTRIGVMHQGQIVQIGTPQEIYEYPNTKQVADFIGSVNLFEGQLVEDEPDHVLIESAEAGGRIYVDHGISSAPGAKVWAALRPEKIQLTKGERAEPHNCIKGTVKGIAYMGNLSIYLIALDSGKEVKVTMPNQMRAAEQEIGWDDRVSLTWHANSPVVLLS
;
A
#
# COMPACT_ATOMS: atom_id res chain seq x y z
N ARG A 1 -19.34 29.73 3.09
CA ARG A 1 -20.01 30.44 4.21
C ARG A 1 -19.19 30.36 5.50
N ALA A 2 -18.64 29.18 5.90
CA ALA A 2 -17.86 29.02 7.13
C ALA A 2 -16.60 29.90 7.16
N LEU A 3 -15.89 30.02 6.03
CA LEU A 3 -14.66 30.82 5.88
C LEU A 3 -14.84 32.34 6.05
N VAL A 4 -16.04 32.86 5.82
CA VAL A 4 -16.31 34.32 5.96
C VAL A 4 -16.07 34.85 7.36
N LYS A 5 -16.19 33.98 8.37
CA LYS A 5 -15.95 34.32 9.79
C LYS A 5 -14.47 34.25 10.20
N ALA A 6 -13.56 33.97 9.25
CA ALA A 6 -12.13 33.78 9.51
C ALA A 6 -11.83 32.86 10.73
N PRO A 7 -12.34 31.64 10.76
CA PRO A 7 -12.16 30.74 11.91
C PRO A 7 -10.69 30.31 12.01
N LYS A 8 -10.22 30.00 13.22
CA LYS A 8 -8.89 29.39 13.42
C LYS A 8 -8.86 27.89 13.09
N LEU A 9 -10.01 27.23 13.19
CA LEU A 9 -10.21 25.81 12.92
C LEU A 9 -11.47 25.61 12.07
N LEU A 10 -11.36 24.85 11.00
CA LEU A 10 -12.48 24.44 10.16
C LEU A 10 -12.64 22.91 10.25
N LEU A 11 -13.84 22.46 10.58
CA LEU A 11 -14.21 21.06 10.59
C LEU A 11 -14.98 20.73 9.30
N LEU A 12 -14.54 19.72 8.59
CA LEU A 12 -15.13 19.25 7.34
C LEU A 12 -15.48 17.75 7.51
N ASP A 13 -16.73 17.42 7.24
CA ASP A 13 -17.23 16.05 7.29
C ASP A 13 -17.58 15.62 5.87
N GLU A 14 -16.85 14.64 5.35
CA GLU A 14 -16.94 14.10 3.98
C GLU A 14 -17.07 15.18 2.87
N PRO A 15 -16.17 16.15 2.83
CA PRO A 15 -16.38 17.36 2.03
C PRO A 15 -16.45 17.12 0.52
N LEU A 16 -15.87 16.03 0.02
CA LEU A 16 -15.78 15.72 -1.40
C LEU A 16 -16.55 14.45 -1.81
N GLY A 17 -17.24 13.79 -0.88
CA GLY A 17 -17.90 12.50 -1.10
C GLY A 17 -18.96 12.49 -2.21
N ALA A 18 -19.61 13.63 -2.46
CA ALA A 18 -20.66 13.76 -3.48
C ALA A 18 -20.13 14.16 -4.88
N LEU A 19 -18.82 14.36 -5.06
CA LEU A 19 -18.22 14.83 -6.30
C LEU A 19 -17.76 13.68 -7.19
N ASP A 20 -17.87 13.87 -8.52
CA ASP A 20 -17.21 12.99 -9.47
C ASP A 20 -15.67 13.11 -9.39
N LYS A 21 -14.95 12.15 -9.94
CA LYS A 21 -13.49 12.05 -9.81
C LYS A 21 -12.77 13.32 -10.27
N LYS A 22 -13.12 13.86 -11.43
CA LYS A 22 -12.44 15.04 -12.01
C LYS A 22 -12.66 16.30 -11.18
N LEU A 23 -13.90 16.50 -10.71
CA LEU A 23 -14.25 17.64 -9.88
C LEU A 23 -13.64 17.51 -8.48
N ARG A 24 -13.55 16.28 -7.95
CA ARG A 24 -12.89 15.97 -6.67
C ARG A 24 -11.43 16.37 -6.72
N GLU A 25 -10.67 15.90 -7.71
CA GLU A 25 -9.25 16.24 -7.88
C GLU A 25 -9.03 17.76 -7.96
N ALA A 26 -9.83 18.47 -8.77
CA ALA A 26 -9.73 19.93 -8.87
C ALA A 26 -10.03 20.63 -7.53
N THR A 27 -11.07 20.18 -6.82
CA THR A 27 -11.48 20.75 -5.53
C THR A 27 -10.46 20.46 -4.43
N GLN A 28 -9.79 19.32 -4.44
CA GLN A 28 -8.70 19.02 -3.50
C GLN A 28 -7.60 20.08 -3.58
N PHE A 29 -7.11 20.39 -4.78
CA PHE A 29 -6.10 21.43 -4.96
C PHE A 29 -6.59 22.81 -4.52
N GLU A 30 -7.85 23.15 -4.75
CA GLU A 30 -8.41 24.43 -4.30
C GLU A 30 -8.49 24.51 -2.76
N ILE A 31 -8.86 23.40 -2.07
CA ILE A 31 -8.90 23.33 -0.61
C ILE A 31 -7.48 23.53 -0.04
N MET A 32 -6.46 22.88 -0.61
CA MET A 32 -5.05 23.03 -0.21
C MET A 32 -4.61 24.50 -0.39
N ASN A 33 -4.89 25.10 -1.54
CA ASN A 33 -4.58 26.52 -1.81
C ASN A 33 -5.26 27.48 -0.81
N ILE A 34 -6.51 27.19 -0.43
CA ILE A 34 -7.24 27.99 0.56
C ILE A 34 -6.61 27.85 1.93
N GLN A 35 -6.25 26.63 2.33
CA GLN A 35 -5.58 26.35 3.60
C GLN A 35 -4.27 27.13 3.72
N ASP A 36 -3.42 27.06 2.69
CA ASP A 36 -2.13 27.76 2.64
C ASP A 36 -2.30 29.29 2.71
N LYS A 37 -3.23 29.82 1.93
CA LYS A 37 -3.48 31.28 1.87
C LYS A 37 -4.04 31.85 3.18
N LEU A 38 -4.88 31.10 3.86
CA LEU A 38 -5.56 31.57 5.08
C LEU A 38 -4.81 31.20 6.35
N GLY A 39 -3.88 30.24 6.32
CA GLY A 39 -3.14 29.76 7.47
C GLY A 39 -4.03 29.15 8.57
N ILE A 40 -5.19 28.59 8.21
CA ILE A 40 -6.14 27.99 9.15
C ILE A 40 -5.96 26.47 9.23
N THR A 41 -6.27 25.91 10.40
CA THR A 41 -6.25 24.47 10.59
C THR A 41 -7.54 23.85 10.06
N PHE A 42 -7.40 22.81 9.22
CA PHE A 42 -8.52 21.97 8.79
C PHE A 42 -8.48 20.63 9.53
N THR A 43 -9.63 20.19 10.00
CA THR A 43 -9.86 18.81 10.42
C THR A 43 -10.89 18.23 9.47
N VAL A 44 -10.47 17.20 8.74
CA VAL A 44 -11.31 16.50 7.76
C VAL A 44 -11.63 15.12 8.29
N VAL A 45 -12.91 14.75 8.28
CA VAL A 45 -13.35 13.37 8.51
C VAL A 45 -13.76 12.82 7.16
N THR A 46 -13.15 11.72 6.76
CA THR A 46 -13.44 11.06 5.48
C THR A 46 -13.22 9.55 5.58
N HIS A 47 -13.94 8.79 4.76
CA HIS A 47 -13.66 7.39 4.51
C HIS A 47 -12.89 7.16 3.19
N ASP A 48 -12.65 8.24 2.43
CA ASP A 48 -11.89 8.20 1.19
C ASP A 48 -10.39 8.35 1.48
N GLN A 49 -9.65 7.28 1.18
CA GLN A 49 -8.21 7.20 1.44
C GLN A 49 -7.41 8.19 0.57
N GLU A 50 -7.83 8.37 -0.71
CA GLU A 50 -7.17 9.32 -1.62
C GLU A 50 -7.34 10.76 -1.10
N GLU A 51 -8.52 11.08 -0.57
CA GLU A 51 -8.80 12.37 0.05
C GLU A 51 -7.91 12.60 1.28
N ALA A 52 -7.85 11.63 2.20
CA ALA A 52 -7.02 11.72 3.39
C ALA A 52 -5.53 11.87 3.03
N MET A 53 -5.02 11.07 2.10
CA MET A 53 -3.61 11.10 1.67
C MET A 53 -3.24 12.42 0.98
N THR A 54 -4.16 13.02 0.22
CA THR A 54 -3.89 14.22 -0.58
C THR A 54 -3.99 15.50 0.23
N LEU A 55 -5.03 15.62 1.09
CA LEU A 55 -5.34 16.89 1.78
C LEU A 55 -4.61 17.06 3.11
N SER A 56 -4.12 15.99 3.72
CA SER A 56 -3.69 16.03 5.11
C SER A 56 -2.18 16.18 5.26
N THR A 57 -1.75 16.99 6.22
CA THR A 57 -0.37 16.97 6.74
C THR A 57 -0.18 15.87 7.78
N ARG A 58 -1.25 15.45 8.45
CA ARG A 58 -1.29 14.31 9.39
C ARG A 58 -2.62 13.59 9.27
N ILE A 59 -2.56 12.26 9.34
CA ILE A 59 -3.71 11.36 9.29
C ILE A 59 -3.82 10.63 10.62
N GLY A 60 -5.03 10.59 11.18
CA GLY A 60 -5.40 9.70 12.28
C GLY A 60 -6.27 8.58 11.75
N VAL A 61 -5.79 7.34 11.80
CA VAL A 61 -6.58 6.16 11.43
C VAL A 61 -7.43 5.75 12.62
N MET A 62 -8.75 5.71 12.43
CA MET A 62 -9.70 5.34 13.47
C MET A 62 -10.25 3.92 13.24
N HIS A 63 -10.23 3.11 14.29
CA HIS A 63 -10.83 1.78 14.31
C HIS A 63 -11.59 1.55 15.61
N GLN A 64 -12.83 1.08 15.55
CA GLN A 64 -13.70 0.82 16.71
C GLN A 64 -13.76 1.99 17.72
N GLY A 65 -13.84 3.23 17.22
CA GLY A 65 -13.93 4.42 18.05
C GLY A 65 -12.63 4.89 18.69
N GLN A 66 -11.48 4.26 18.37
CA GLN A 66 -10.16 4.62 18.86
C GLN A 66 -9.24 4.99 17.69
N ILE A 67 -8.34 5.95 17.94
CA ILE A 67 -7.28 6.26 16.98
C ILE A 67 -6.15 5.23 17.20
N VAL A 68 -5.93 4.39 16.18
CA VAL A 68 -4.97 3.28 16.23
C VAL A 68 -3.58 3.66 15.70
N GLN A 69 -3.51 4.67 14.83
CA GLN A 69 -2.25 5.24 14.36
C GLN A 69 -2.43 6.70 13.97
N ILE A 70 -1.40 7.52 14.23
CA ILE A 70 -1.30 8.91 13.75
C ILE A 70 0.07 9.09 13.11
N GLY A 71 0.09 9.67 11.91
CA GLY A 71 1.34 9.97 11.18
C GLY A 71 1.11 10.90 10.01
N THR A 72 2.16 11.23 9.29
CA THR A 72 2.06 11.83 7.97
C THR A 72 1.46 10.84 6.98
N PRO A 73 0.91 11.27 5.83
CA PRO A 73 0.43 10.37 4.80
C PRO A 73 1.46 9.27 4.43
N GLN A 74 2.72 9.67 4.26
CA GLN A 74 3.81 8.75 3.95
C GLN A 74 4.05 7.72 5.06
N GLU A 75 4.09 8.15 6.34
CA GLU A 75 4.27 7.22 7.47
C GLU A 75 3.13 6.21 7.57
N ILE A 76 1.89 6.65 7.40
CA ILE A 76 0.70 5.76 7.46
C ILE A 76 0.73 4.72 6.34
N TYR A 77 1.19 5.11 5.14
CA TYR A 77 1.24 4.24 3.98
C TYR A 77 2.43 3.27 4.00
N GLU A 78 3.64 3.80 4.27
CA GLU A 78 4.89 3.04 4.20
C GLU A 78 5.18 2.25 5.49
N TYR A 79 4.70 2.72 6.66
CA TYR A 79 4.97 2.14 7.96
C TYR A 79 3.70 1.92 8.78
N PRO A 80 2.72 1.14 8.27
CA PRO A 80 1.53 0.79 9.05
C PRO A 80 1.93 -0.03 10.29
N ASN A 81 1.30 0.26 11.43
CA ASN A 81 1.62 -0.42 12.69
C ASN A 81 0.94 -1.80 12.81
N THR A 82 -0.13 -2.04 12.06
CA THR A 82 -0.92 -3.27 12.10
C THR A 82 -1.41 -3.67 10.72
N LYS A 83 -1.78 -4.94 10.55
CA LYS A 83 -2.44 -5.45 9.33
C LYS A 83 -3.70 -4.66 8.99
N GLN A 84 -4.46 -4.26 10.00
CA GLN A 84 -5.69 -3.50 9.80
C GLN A 84 -5.41 -2.14 9.18
N VAL A 85 -4.39 -1.43 9.65
CA VAL A 85 -3.97 -0.15 9.06
C VAL A 85 -3.44 -0.36 7.65
N ALA A 86 -2.60 -1.39 7.44
CA ALA A 86 -2.05 -1.71 6.13
C ALA A 86 -3.14 -1.99 5.08
N ASP A 87 -4.16 -2.78 5.44
CA ASP A 87 -5.29 -3.14 4.58
C ASP A 87 -6.28 -1.98 4.39
N PHE A 88 -6.50 -1.19 5.45
CA PHE A 88 -7.41 -0.04 5.38
C PHE A 88 -6.87 1.07 4.46
N ILE A 89 -5.55 1.31 4.41
CA ILE A 89 -4.93 2.44 3.65
C ILE A 89 -4.59 2.06 2.20
N GLY A 90 -5.11 0.99 1.67
CA GLY A 90 -4.89 0.59 0.28
C GLY A 90 -4.65 -0.90 0.14
N SER A 91 -4.55 -1.34 -1.10
CA SER A 91 -4.28 -2.76 -1.37
C SER A 91 -2.92 -3.18 -0.81
N VAL A 92 -2.88 -4.35 -0.19
CA VAL A 92 -1.67 -4.95 0.36
C VAL A 92 -1.68 -6.46 0.16
N ASN A 93 -0.54 -7.05 -0.16
CA ASN A 93 -0.34 -8.49 -0.10
C ASN A 93 0.24 -8.82 1.28
N LEU A 94 -0.47 -9.60 2.07
CA LEU A 94 -0.03 -10.05 3.39
C LEU A 94 0.45 -11.50 3.29
N PHE A 95 1.70 -11.75 3.65
CA PHE A 95 2.27 -13.09 3.73
C PHE A 95 2.47 -13.45 5.19
N GLU A 96 1.71 -14.43 5.67
CA GLU A 96 1.92 -14.99 7.00
C GLU A 96 3.19 -15.84 7.02
N GLY A 97 3.97 -15.71 8.11
CA GLY A 97 5.19 -16.47 8.26
C GLY A 97 5.70 -16.52 9.69
N GLN A 98 6.82 -17.19 9.85
CA GLN A 98 7.57 -17.26 11.11
C GLN A 98 8.93 -16.59 10.95
N LEU A 99 9.31 -15.84 11.94
CA LEU A 99 10.62 -15.20 12.03
C LEU A 99 11.70 -16.27 12.22
N VAL A 100 12.63 -16.35 11.27
CA VAL A 100 13.76 -17.29 11.33
C VAL A 100 14.99 -16.61 11.93
N GLU A 101 15.29 -15.41 11.44
CA GLU A 101 16.41 -14.58 11.85
C GLU A 101 15.94 -13.15 12.04
N ASP A 102 16.47 -12.48 13.07
CA ASP A 102 16.24 -11.05 13.33
C ASP A 102 17.55 -10.43 13.83
N GLU A 103 18.29 -9.88 12.88
CA GLU A 103 19.55 -9.21 13.08
C GLU A 103 19.34 -7.69 12.90
N PRO A 104 20.24 -6.84 13.39
CA PRO A 104 20.06 -5.38 13.28
C PRO A 104 19.90 -4.86 11.84
N ASP A 105 20.48 -5.56 10.87
CA ASP A 105 20.53 -5.18 9.46
C ASP A 105 19.57 -5.99 8.58
N HIS A 106 18.94 -7.05 9.10
CA HIS A 106 17.97 -7.81 8.33
C HIS A 106 17.04 -8.70 9.16
N VAL A 107 15.95 -9.09 8.53
CA VAL A 107 15.01 -10.11 9.01
C VAL A 107 14.81 -11.15 7.93
N LEU A 108 14.76 -12.42 8.34
CA LEU A 108 14.39 -13.53 7.49
C LEU A 108 13.10 -14.19 7.98
N ILE A 109 12.10 -14.23 7.11
CA ILE A 109 10.77 -14.79 7.42
C ILE A 109 10.56 -16.03 6.56
N GLU A 110 10.29 -17.18 7.18
CA GLU A 110 9.83 -18.38 6.48
C GLU A 110 8.33 -18.29 6.27
N SER A 111 7.87 -18.30 5.00
CA SER A 111 6.45 -18.18 4.65
C SER A 111 6.04 -19.25 3.66
N ALA A 112 5.17 -20.16 4.09
CA ALA A 112 4.56 -21.15 3.20
C ALA A 112 3.71 -20.48 2.11
N GLU A 113 3.09 -19.34 2.43
CA GLU A 113 2.29 -18.56 1.49
C GLU A 113 3.12 -17.93 0.37
N ALA A 114 4.35 -17.50 0.66
CA ALA A 114 5.29 -17.03 -0.34
C ALA A 114 5.99 -18.19 -1.09
N GLY A 115 5.88 -19.41 -0.58
CA GLY A 115 6.58 -20.59 -1.09
C GLY A 115 8.08 -20.61 -0.74
N GLY A 116 8.48 -19.88 0.32
CA GLY A 116 9.87 -19.81 0.77
C GLY A 116 10.13 -18.62 1.69
N ARG A 117 11.36 -18.12 1.63
CA ARG A 117 11.82 -17.07 2.54
C ARG A 117 11.65 -15.68 1.98
N ILE A 118 11.22 -14.75 2.85
CA ILE A 118 11.16 -13.30 2.58
C ILE A 118 12.29 -12.65 3.37
N TYR A 119 13.14 -11.93 2.66
CA TYR A 119 14.23 -11.14 3.23
C TYR A 119 13.82 -9.67 3.35
N VAL A 120 14.06 -9.07 4.51
CA VAL A 120 13.79 -7.64 4.79
C VAL A 120 15.08 -7.03 5.34
N ASP A 121 15.47 -5.85 4.87
CA ASP A 121 16.77 -5.21 5.12
C ASP A 121 16.86 -4.40 6.43
N HIS A 122 16.05 -4.73 7.41
CA HIS A 122 16.11 -4.12 8.75
C HIS A 122 15.57 -5.09 9.81
N GLY A 123 16.10 -4.98 11.03
CA GLY A 123 15.62 -5.74 12.18
C GLY A 123 14.34 -5.17 12.78
N ILE A 124 13.59 -6.01 13.48
CA ILE A 124 12.33 -5.63 14.17
C ILE A 124 12.39 -5.86 15.68
N SER A 125 13.51 -6.37 16.19
CA SER A 125 13.75 -6.67 17.60
C SER A 125 12.72 -7.62 18.21
N SER A 126 12.46 -8.75 17.52
CA SER A 126 11.51 -9.76 17.94
C SER A 126 12.19 -11.13 18.10
N ALA A 127 11.59 -12.06 18.84
CA ALA A 127 12.18 -13.37 19.07
C ALA A 127 12.05 -14.28 17.84
N PRO A 128 13.08 -15.09 17.50
CA PRO A 128 12.94 -16.15 16.50
C PRO A 128 11.76 -17.08 16.81
N GLY A 129 11.07 -17.52 15.77
CA GLY A 129 9.83 -18.31 15.89
C GLY A 129 8.56 -17.50 16.09
N ALA A 130 8.66 -16.17 16.27
CA ALA A 130 7.48 -15.31 16.36
C ALA A 130 6.67 -15.37 15.06
N LYS A 131 5.34 -15.41 15.21
CA LYS A 131 4.41 -15.28 14.08
C LYS A 131 4.37 -13.85 13.62
N VAL A 132 4.63 -13.63 12.33
CA VAL A 132 4.70 -12.30 11.71
C VAL A 132 3.97 -12.29 10.37
N TRP A 133 3.73 -11.10 9.85
CA TRP A 133 3.20 -10.89 8.50
C TRP A 133 4.14 -9.95 7.74
N ALA A 134 4.56 -10.36 6.56
CA ALA A 134 5.20 -9.45 5.61
C ALA A 134 4.12 -8.78 4.77
N ALA A 135 3.95 -7.47 4.97
CA ALA A 135 3.02 -6.63 4.21
C ALA A 135 3.75 -6.03 3.01
N LEU A 136 3.32 -6.37 1.80
CA LEU A 136 3.96 -5.94 0.56
C LEU A 136 2.94 -5.27 -0.37
N ARG A 137 3.19 -4.01 -0.71
CA ARG A 137 2.31 -3.24 -1.60
C ARG A 137 2.38 -3.78 -3.03
N PRO A 138 1.24 -3.88 -3.76
CA PRO A 138 1.19 -4.39 -5.13
C PRO A 138 2.11 -3.64 -6.12
N GLU A 139 2.26 -2.34 -5.97
CA GLU A 139 3.12 -1.48 -6.81
C GLU A 139 4.62 -1.60 -6.51
N LYS A 140 4.98 -2.22 -5.39
CA LYS A 140 6.38 -2.50 -5.02
C LYS A 140 6.90 -3.80 -5.63
N ILE A 141 6.03 -4.58 -6.26
CA ILE A 141 6.36 -5.85 -6.90
C ILE A 141 6.64 -5.61 -8.38
N GLN A 142 7.80 -6.08 -8.82
CA GLN A 142 8.15 -6.14 -10.25
C GLN A 142 7.70 -7.47 -10.82
N LEU A 143 6.99 -7.43 -11.94
CA LEU A 143 6.51 -8.60 -12.66
C LEU A 143 7.32 -8.80 -13.93
N THR A 144 7.88 -9.99 -14.11
CA THR A 144 8.67 -10.36 -15.30
C THR A 144 8.13 -11.65 -15.87
N LYS A 145 7.95 -11.70 -17.22
CA LYS A 145 7.52 -12.90 -17.93
C LYS A 145 8.60 -13.97 -17.87
N GLY A 146 8.18 -15.19 -17.60
CA GLY A 146 9.07 -16.35 -17.49
C GLY A 146 9.71 -16.50 -16.12
N GLU A 147 10.73 -17.35 -16.07
CA GLU A 147 11.43 -17.65 -14.83
C GLU A 147 12.65 -16.75 -14.66
N ARG A 148 12.73 -16.12 -13.51
CA ARG A 148 13.89 -15.36 -13.04
C ARG A 148 14.41 -15.99 -11.75
N ALA A 149 15.71 -15.96 -11.54
CA ALA A 149 16.34 -16.36 -10.31
C ALA A 149 16.99 -15.12 -9.66
N GLU A 150 16.59 -14.83 -8.45
CA GLU A 150 17.23 -13.82 -7.59
C GLU A 150 17.60 -14.48 -6.27
N PRO A 151 18.64 -14.00 -5.58
CA PRO A 151 19.08 -14.60 -4.32
C PRO A 151 18.02 -14.52 -3.23
N HIS A 152 17.19 -13.47 -3.24
CA HIS A 152 16.11 -13.24 -2.29
C HIS A 152 14.90 -12.63 -3.00
N ASN A 153 13.73 -12.71 -2.34
CA ASN A 153 12.52 -11.99 -2.74
C ASN A 153 12.11 -12.23 -4.21
N CYS A 154 12.18 -13.49 -4.62
CA CYS A 154 11.73 -13.92 -5.94
C CYS A 154 10.79 -15.12 -5.78
N ILE A 155 9.53 -14.94 -6.17
CA ILE A 155 8.50 -15.98 -6.15
C ILE A 155 7.89 -16.14 -7.53
N LYS A 156 7.29 -17.29 -7.79
CA LYS A 156 6.75 -17.63 -9.11
C LYS A 156 5.26 -17.85 -9.04
N GLY A 157 4.59 -17.56 -10.14
CA GLY A 157 3.16 -17.75 -10.27
C GLY A 157 2.68 -17.71 -11.69
N THR A 158 1.36 -17.78 -11.85
CA THR A 158 0.66 -17.73 -13.13
C THR A 158 -0.37 -16.61 -13.11
N VAL A 159 -0.45 -15.82 -14.16
CA VAL A 159 -1.42 -14.72 -14.30
C VAL A 159 -2.83 -15.32 -14.41
N LYS A 160 -3.72 -14.94 -13.47
CA LYS A 160 -5.13 -15.36 -13.43
C LYS A 160 -6.11 -14.24 -13.75
N GLY A 161 -5.65 -12.99 -13.74
CA GLY A 161 -6.48 -11.85 -14.05
C GLY A 161 -5.66 -10.65 -14.45
N ILE A 162 -6.20 -9.83 -15.35
CA ILE A 162 -5.63 -8.54 -15.75
C ILE A 162 -6.77 -7.54 -15.80
N ALA A 163 -6.70 -6.49 -14.97
CA ALA A 163 -7.61 -5.36 -15.02
C ALA A 163 -6.86 -4.13 -15.55
N TYR A 164 -7.16 -3.72 -16.77
CA TYR A 164 -6.61 -2.53 -17.39
C TYR A 164 -7.40 -1.28 -16.98
N MET A 165 -6.73 -0.31 -16.32
CA MET A 165 -7.36 0.90 -15.81
C MET A 165 -6.90 2.18 -16.53
N GLY A 166 -6.29 2.04 -17.68
CA GLY A 166 -5.75 3.15 -18.47
C GLY A 166 -4.31 3.48 -18.09
N ASN A 167 -4.10 4.17 -16.98
CA ASN A 167 -2.76 4.58 -16.49
C ASN A 167 -1.98 3.43 -15.84
N LEU A 168 -2.67 2.43 -15.32
CA LEU A 168 -2.07 1.26 -14.68
C LEU A 168 -2.84 -0.02 -15.05
N SER A 169 -2.21 -1.17 -14.85
CA SER A 169 -2.83 -2.50 -14.90
C SER A 169 -2.65 -3.21 -13.57
N ILE A 170 -3.70 -3.89 -13.11
CA ILE A 170 -3.67 -4.74 -11.93
C ILE A 170 -3.68 -6.19 -12.41
N TYR A 171 -2.66 -6.93 -12.01
CA TYR A 171 -2.53 -8.36 -12.27
C TYR A 171 -2.90 -9.16 -11.03
N LEU A 172 -3.73 -10.18 -11.19
CA LEU A 172 -3.99 -11.20 -10.18
C LEU A 172 -3.15 -12.43 -10.52
N ILE A 173 -2.27 -12.80 -9.61
CA ILE A 173 -1.31 -13.88 -9.79
C ILE A 173 -1.60 -14.99 -8.80
N ALA A 174 -1.81 -16.21 -9.28
CA ALA A 174 -1.80 -17.40 -8.44
C ALA A 174 -0.34 -17.87 -8.28
N LEU A 175 0.18 -17.80 -7.08
CA LEU A 175 1.51 -18.29 -6.74
C LEU A 175 1.55 -19.82 -6.75
N ASP A 176 2.74 -20.39 -6.85
CA ASP A 176 2.95 -21.85 -6.77
C ASP A 176 2.56 -22.43 -5.42
N SER A 177 2.58 -21.60 -4.37
CA SER A 177 2.07 -21.93 -3.04
C SER A 177 0.54 -22.05 -2.95
N GLY A 178 -0.18 -21.62 -3.99
CA GLY A 178 -1.64 -21.55 -4.02
C GLY A 178 -2.21 -20.20 -3.53
N LYS A 179 -1.39 -19.29 -3.01
CA LYS A 179 -1.84 -17.94 -2.61
C LYS A 179 -2.06 -17.05 -3.84
N GLU A 180 -3.11 -16.26 -3.81
CA GLU A 180 -3.32 -15.20 -4.79
C GLU A 180 -2.74 -13.87 -4.28
N VAL A 181 -2.03 -13.17 -5.18
CA VAL A 181 -1.44 -11.86 -4.93
C VAL A 181 -1.79 -10.88 -6.04
N LYS A 182 -1.83 -9.61 -5.70
CA LYS A 182 -2.02 -8.51 -6.65
C LYS A 182 -0.68 -7.86 -6.97
N VAL A 183 -0.50 -7.51 -8.24
CA VAL A 183 0.63 -6.68 -8.69
C VAL A 183 0.07 -5.51 -9.48
N THR A 184 0.54 -4.31 -9.21
CA THR A 184 0.13 -3.10 -9.93
C THR A 184 1.31 -2.58 -10.73
N MET A 185 1.11 -2.44 -12.04
CA MET A 185 2.14 -1.91 -12.94
C MET A 185 1.63 -0.69 -13.71
N PRO A 186 2.43 0.38 -13.83
CA PRO A 186 2.09 1.52 -14.68
C PRO A 186 2.09 1.11 -16.16
N ASN A 187 1.11 1.58 -16.92
CA ASN A 187 1.02 1.35 -18.36
C ASN A 187 1.87 2.37 -19.11
N GLN A 188 3.18 2.11 -19.20
CA GLN A 188 4.12 2.98 -19.90
C GLN A 188 4.12 2.79 -21.43
N MET A 189 3.66 1.61 -21.91
CA MET A 189 3.58 1.25 -23.33
C MET A 189 2.11 1.08 -23.73
N ARG A 190 1.84 1.04 -25.04
CA ARG A 190 0.50 0.72 -25.53
C ARG A 190 0.14 -0.72 -25.16
N ALA A 191 -1.14 -0.97 -24.91
CA ALA A 191 -1.64 -2.29 -24.49
C ALA A 191 -1.24 -3.44 -25.45
N ALA A 192 -1.10 -3.16 -26.74
CA ALA A 192 -0.65 -4.13 -27.74
C ALA A 192 0.84 -4.53 -27.64
N GLU A 193 1.63 -3.77 -26.85
CA GLU A 193 3.07 -3.99 -26.62
C GLU A 193 3.33 -4.60 -25.23
N GLN A 194 2.26 -4.90 -24.48
CA GLN A 194 2.38 -5.58 -23.19
C GLN A 194 2.75 -7.04 -23.40
N GLU A 195 3.89 -7.44 -22.83
CA GLU A 195 4.43 -8.79 -23.00
C GLU A 195 3.74 -9.84 -22.12
N ILE A 196 3.05 -9.43 -21.05
CA ILE A 196 2.46 -10.32 -20.04
C ILE A 196 0.96 -10.42 -20.28
N GLY A 197 0.51 -11.64 -20.55
CA GLY A 197 -0.89 -11.98 -20.81
C GLY A 197 -1.47 -12.98 -19.81
N TRP A 198 -2.73 -13.36 -20.03
CA TRP A 198 -3.42 -14.40 -19.27
C TRP A 198 -2.68 -15.73 -19.36
N ASP A 199 -2.66 -16.47 -18.25
CA ASP A 199 -2.02 -17.77 -18.07
C ASP A 199 -0.50 -17.78 -18.31
N ASP A 200 0.11 -16.61 -18.50
CA ASP A 200 1.57 -16.51 -18.57
C ASP A 200 2.21 -16.90 -17.23
N ARG A 201 3.31 -17.63 -17.33
CA ARG A 201 4.20 -17.91 -16.23
C ARG A 201 5.05 -16.68 -15.94
N VAL A 202 5.10 -16.25 -14.67
CA VAL A 202 5.77 -15.00 -14.27
C VAL A 202 6.59 -15.18 -13.02
N SER A 203 7.62 -14.35 -12.90
CA SER A 203 8.39 -14.16 -11.67
C SER A 203 8.05 -12.81 -11.07
N LEU A 204 7.83 -12.80 -9.75
CA LEU A 204 7.56 -11.62 -8.94
C LEU A 204 8.80 -11.36 -8.09
N THR A 205 9.34 -10.14 -8.20
CA THR A 205 10.51 -9.72 -7.42
C THR A 205 10.24 -8.40 -6.73
N TRP A 206 10.91 -8.15 -5.60
CA TRP A 206 10.83 -6.87 -4.88
C TRP A 206 12.12 -6.58 -4.11
N HIS A 207 12.33 -5.31 -3.80
CA HIS A 207 13.46 -4.89 -3.01
C HIS A 207 13.32 -5.29 -1.53
N ALA A 208 14.42 -5.53 -0.86
CA ALA A 208 14.45 -5.92 0.54
C ALA A 208 13.80 -4.91 1.50
N ASN A 209 13.79 -3.62 1.14
CA ASN A 209 13.14 -2.55 1.90
C ASN A 209 11.65 -2.36 1.57
N SER A 210 11.07 -3.16 0.68
CA SER A 210 9.68 -3.01 0.27
C SER A 210 8.67 -3.63 1.22
N PRO A 211 8.93 -4.78 1.84
CA PRO A 211 8.00 -5.36 2.82
C PRO A 211 8.08 -4.65 4.17
N VAL A 212 6.94 -4.53 4.83
CA VAL A 212 6.85 -4.11 6.23
C VAL A 212 6.50 -5.33 7.07
N VAL A 213 7.26 -5.57 8.15
CA VAL A 213 7.00 -6.70 9.05
C VAL A 213 6.04 -6.27 10.14
N LEU A 214 4.91 -6.98 10.25
CA LEU A 214 3.85 -6.70 11.21
C LEU A 214 3.72 -7.84 12.21
N LEU A 215 3.57 -7.51 13.50
CA LEU A 215 3.40 -8.46 14.59
C LEU A 215 1.94 -8.77 14.91
N SER A 216 0.99 -7.95 14.41
CA SER A 216 -0.45 -8.07 14.70
C SER A 216 -1.30 -7.59 13.53
#